data_3a0205e42d8a420b1171f428ab710d34
#
_entry.id   3a0205e42d8a420b1171f428ab710d34
#
_cell.length_a   1.000
_cell.length_b   1.000
_cell.length_c   1.000
_cell.angle_alpha   90.00
_cell.angle_beta   90.00
_cell.angle_gamma   90.00
#
_symmetry.space_group_name_H-M   'P 1'
#
loop_
_entity.id
_entity.type
_entity.pdbx_description
1 polymer ?
#
loop_
_entity_poly.entity_id
_entity_poly.type
_entity_poly.pdbx_seq_one_letter_code
_entity_poly.pdbx_strand_id
1 'polypeptide(L)'
;MSTKDIISLMDSPTGADKEFITKAYKFAEHAHKDQRRNSRDLYIVHLCETAKILAGLGMGVKTVAAGLLHDTIEDVGVTEEQLRKKFGDEILYLVQGVTGLGMLRYRGQKKHAESLRKLFVVTSQDIRILIIKLADRLHNMRTLQYNNKESQKRNALETLEIYAQIADRLGMGQMKGELEDLAFPYVYPDKYQEVRKLRKQRGKETLKRLVKIDKSL
;
A
#
# COMPACT_ATOMS: atom_id res chain seq x y z
N MET A 1 11.91 7.68 11.27
CA MET A 1 11.63 6.29 10.88
C MET A 1 12.94 5.57 10.68
N SER A 2 13.03 4.31 11.04
CA SER A 2 14.30 3.57 10.97
C SER A 2 14.09 2.21 10.29
N THR A 3 15.15 1.67 9.72
CA THR A 3 15.18 0.30 9.19
C THR A 3 14.82 -0.74 10.26
N LYS A 4 15.02 -0.42 11.54
CA LYS A 4 14.67 -1.31 12.66
C LYS A 4 13.18 -1.65 12.68
N ASP A 5 12.33 -0.68 12.35
CA ASP A 5 10.87 -0.87 12.35
C ASP A 5 10.43 -1.86 11.23
N ILE A 6 11.10 -1.83 10.08
CA ILE A 6 10.85 -2.77 8.97
C ILE A 6 11.36 -4.16 9.35
N ILE A 7 12.60 -4.23 9.83
CA ILE A 7 13.28 -5.49 10.17
C ILE A 7 12.55 -6.24 11.30
N SER A 8 11.98 -5.51 12.28
CA SER A 8 11.23 -6.13 13.39
C SER A 8 9.92 -6.80 12.96
N LEU A 9 9.38 -6.45 11.80
CA LEU A 9 8.18 -7.05 11.22
C LEU A 9 8.49 -8.23 10.28
N MET A 10 9.75 -8.43 9.92
CA MET A 10 10.16 -9.55 9.05
C MET A 10 10.24 -10.84 9.86
N ASP A 11 9.87 -11.95 9.23
CA ASP A 11 10.01 -13.27 9.84
C ASP A 11 11.48 -13.74 9.80
N SER A 12 12.08 -13.87 10.99
CA SER A 12 13.42 -14.42 11.20
C SER A 12 14.53 -13.92 10.24
N PRO A 13 14.71 -12.58 10.05
CA PRO A 13 15.65 -12.05 9.08
C PRO A 13 17.11 -12.34 9.48
N THR A 14 17.89 -12.87 8.55
CA THR A 14 19.33 -13.10 8.72
C THR A 14 20.12 -11.79 8.82
N GLY A 15 21.41 -11.87 9.19
CA GLY A 15 22.32 -10.72 9.15
C GLY A 15 22.39 -10.09 7.74
N ALA A 16 22.52 -10.93 6.71
CA ALA A 16 22.55 -10.49 5.31
C ALA A 16 21.25 -9.79 4.88
N ASP A 17 20.09 -10.29 5.32
CA ASP A 17 18.79 -9.65 5.03
C ASP A 17 18.70 -8.24 5.64
N LYS A 18 19.16 -8.09 6.88
CA LYS A 18 19.18 -6.79 7.58
C LYS A 18 20.11 -5.79 6.88
N GLU A 19 21.26 -6.24 6.42
CA GLU A 19 22.19 -5.42 5.62
C GLU A 19 21.57 -5.03 4.29
N PHE A 20 20.90 -5.96 3.60
CA PHE A 20 20.25 -5.71 2.32
C PHE A 20 19.11 -4.69 2.43
N ILE A 21 18.24 -4.82 3.43
CA ILE A 21 17.19 -3.83 3.71
C ILE A 21 17.77 -2.47 4.07
N THR A 22 18.85 -2.45 4.89
CA THR A 22 19.51 -1.19 5.25
C THR A 22 20.15 -0.51 4.03
N LYS A 23 20.73 -1.28 3.11
CA LYS A 23 21.27 -0.79 1.84
C LYS A 23 20.17 -0.20 0.95
N ALA A 24 19.03 -0.90 0.83
CA ALA A 24 17.87 -0.44 0.05
C ALA A 24 17.29 0.85 0.63
N TYR A 25 17.11 0.92 1.94
CA TYR A 25 16.64 2.12 2.64
C TYR A 25 17.54 3.34 2.37
N LYS A 26 18.87 3.21 2.63
CA LYS A 26 19.82 4.31 2.42
C LYS A 26 19.83 4.79 0.96
N PHE A 27 19.69 3.87 0.03
CA PHE A 27 19.61 4.23 -1.39
C PHE A 27 18.35 4.99 -1.72
N ALA A 28 17.19 4.52 -1.27
CA ALA A 28 15.91 5.18 -1.46
C ALA A 28 15.86 6.55 -0.77
N GLU A 29 16.35 6.65 0.48
CA GLU A 29 16.45 7.90 1.23
C GLU A 29 17.30 8.93 0.50
N HIS A 30 18.46 8.54 -0.03
CA HIS A 30 19.32 9.43 -0.80
C HIS A 30 18.68 9.86 -2.12
N ALA A 31 18.03 8.94 -2.83
CA ALA A 31 17.39 9.22 -4.10
C ALA A 31 16.21 10.21 -3.96
N HIS A 32 15.41 10.08 -2.88
CA HIS A 32 14.24 10.92 -2.61
C HIS A 32 14.49 12.05 -1.57
N LYS A 33 15.75 12.41 -1.30
CA LYS A 33 16.14 13.35 -0.22
C LYS A 33 15.40 14.69 -0.25
N ASP A 34 15.11 15.21 -1.43
CA ASP A 34 14.48 16.51 -1.64
C ASP A 34 12.98 16.41 -1.94
N GLN A 35 12.45 15.19 -2.02
CA GLN A 35 11.04 14.94 -2.36
C GLN A 35 10.17 14.89 -1.10
N ARG A 36 9.01 15.55 -1.18
CA ARG A 36 7.98 15.54 -0.13
C ARG A 36 6.63 15.15 -0.69
N ARG A 37 5.83 14.55 0.15
CA ARG A 37 4.43 14.23 -0.15
C ARG A 37 3.51 15.44 0.13
N ASN A 38 2.25 15.34 -0.31
CA ASN A 38 1.22 16.37 -0.02
C ASN A 38 0.97 16.55 1.50
N SER A 39 1.27 15.54 2.33
CA SER A 39 1.30 15.64 3.80
C SER A 39 2.43 16.47 4.36
N ARG A 40 3.39 16.91 3.52
CA ARG A 40 4.67 17.56 3.84
C ARG A 40 5.73 16.65 4.44
N ASP A 41 5.43 15.38 4.68
CA ASP A 41 6.40 14.39 5.12
C ASP A 41 7.46 14.14 4.03
N LEU A 42 8.66 13.72 4.43
CA LEU A 42 9.68 13.24 3.50
C LEU A 42 9.16 12.00 2.76
N TYR A 43 9.48 11.88 1.47
CA TYR A 43 8.99 10.78 0.63
C TYR A 43 9.39 9.40 1.15
N ILE A 44 10.57 9.31 1.77
CA ILE A 44 11.07 8.07 2.39
C ILE A 44 10.08 7.48 3.42
N VAL A 45 9.25 8.30 4.07
CA VAL A 45 8.23 7.82 5.00
C VAL A 45 7.23 6.89 4.28
N HIS A 46 6.82 7.26 3.06
CA HIS A 46 5.94 6.41 2.24
C HIS A 46 6.59 5.09 1.89
N LEU A 47 7.82 5.11 1.42
CA LEU A 47 8.55 3.92 1.04
C LEU A 47 8.75 2.96 2.23
N CYS A 48 9.04 3.52 3.40
CA CYS A 48 9.14 2.75 4.65
C CYS A 48 7.81 2.12 5.05
N GLU A 49 6.70 2.85 4.99
CA GLU A 49 5.39 2.31 5.34
C GLU A 49 4.95 1.21 4.37
N THR A 50 5.21 1.39 3.06
CA THR A 50 5.00 0.33 2.06
C THR A 50 5.81 -0.92 2.39
N ALA A 51 7.10 -0.76 2.71
CA ALA A 51 7.96 -1.87 3.11
C ALA A 51 7.51 -2.56 4.42
N LYS A 52 7.02 -1.79 5.39
CA LYS A 52 6.45 -2.33 6.65
C LYS A 52 5.18 -3.15 6.41
N ILE A 53 4.30 -2.70 5.52
CA ILE A 53 3.12 -3.47 5.13
C ILE A 53 3.56 -4.80 4.52
N LEU A 54 4.54 -4.80 3.62
CA LEU A 54 5.07 -6.01 2.99
C LEU A 54 5.72 -6.95 4.01
N ALA A 55 6.51 -6.41 4.94
CA ALA A 55 7.12 -7.20 6.01
C ALA A 55 6.05 -7.82 6.93
N GLY A 56 5.02 -7.05 7.30
CA GLY A 56 3.90 -7.53 8.10
C GLY A 56 3.02 -8.59 7.39
N LEU A 57 3.08 -8.66 6.06
CA LEU A 57 2.47 -9.71 5.25
C LEU A 57 3.35 -10.97 5.13
N GLY A 58 4.51 -11.00 5.80
CA GLY A 58 5.45 -12.12 5.73
C GLY A 58 6.21 -12.20 4.39
N MET A 59 6.30 -11.10 3.65
CA MET A 59 7.04 -11.09 2.39
C MET A 59 8.56 -11.19 2.61
N GLY A 60 9.23 -11.95 1.75
CA GLY A 60 10.68 -12.13 1.79
C GLY A 60 11.47 -10.83 1.49
N VAL A 61 12.74 -10.83 1.88
CA VAL A 61 13.65 -9.67 1.81
C VAL A 61 13.67 -8.95 0.47
N LYS A 62 13.59 -9.68 -0.65
CA LYS A 62 13.59 -9.09 -2.00
C LYS A 62 12.33 -8.27 -2.26
N THR A 63 11.17 -8.77 -1.85
CA THR A 63 9.89 -8.07 -2.01
C THR A 63 9.84 -6.83 -1.13
N VAL A 64 10.30 -6.92 0.12
CA VAL A 64 10.36 -5.78 1.05
C VAL A 64 11.33 -4.71 0.54
N ALA A 65 12.50 -5.11 0.04
CA ALA A 65 13.47 -4.18 -0.58
C ALA A 65 12.91 -3.53 -1.85
N ALA A 66 12.20 -4.28 -2.70
CA ALA A 66 11.52 -3.72 -3.88
C ALA A 66 10.44 -2.71 -3.47
N GLY A 67 9.75 -2.92 -2.35
CA GLY A 67 8.83 -1.94 -1.77
C GLY A 67 9.51 -0.64 -1.33
N LEU A 68 10.77 -0.68 -0.85
CA LEU A 68 11.56 0.52 -0.57
C LEU A 68 12.01 1.25 -1.85
N LEU A 69 12.14 0.55 -2.96
CA LEU A 69 12.75 1.05 -4.19
C LEU A 69 11.75 1.33 -5.32
N HIS A 70 10.46 1.03 -5.13
CA HIS A 70 9.47 0.93 -6.22
C HIS A 70 9.29 2.22 -7.02
N ASP A 71 9.45 3.39 -6.40
CA ASP A 71 9.28 4.69 -7.06
C ASP A 71 10.61 5.32 -7.53
N THR A 72 11.75 4.67 -7.29
CA THR A 72 13.08 5.26 -7.59
C THR A 72 13.31 5.50 -9.08
N ILE A 73 12.77 4.66 -9.95
CA ILE A 73 12.88 4.84 -11.41
C ILE A 73 11.89 5.89 -11.89
N GLU A 74 10.61 5.80 -11.47
CA GLU A 74 9.52 6.63 -11.95
C GLU A 74 9.63 8.08 -11.47
N ASP A 75 9.92 8.29 -10.19
CA ASP A 75 9.80 9.58 -9.54
C ASP A 75 11.12 10.40 -9.54
N VAL A 76 12.26 9.74 -9.42
CA VAL A 76 13.56 10.43 -9.20
C VAL A 76 14.63 10.09 -10.22
N GLY A 77 14.27 9.37 -11.28
CA GLY A 77 15.12 9.17 -12.45
C GLY A 77 16.36 8.28 -12.20
N VAL A 78 16.29 7.37 -11.20
CA VAL A 78 17.32 6.31 -11.05
C VAL A 78 17.28 5.43 -12.29
N THR A 79 18.45 5.19 -12.91
CA THR A 79 18.48 4.35 -14.11
C THR A 79 18.36 2.87 -13.77
N GLU A 80 17.80 2.10 -14.69
CA GLU A 80 17.70 0.65 -14.59
C GLU A 80 19.07 -0.01 -14.36
N GLU A 81 20.10 0.51 -15.03
CA GLU A 81 21.47 0.03 -14.88
C GLU A 81 22.02 0.26 -13.46
N GLN A 82 21.74 1.43 -12.87
CA GLN A 82 22.13 1.71 -11.48
C GLN A 82 21.45 0.77 -10.49
N LEU A 83 20.15 0.51 -10.70
CA LEU A 83 19.39 -0.36 -9.83
C LEU A 83 19.87 -1.82 -9.96
N ARG A 84 20.07 -2.29 -11.21
CA ARG A 84 20.61 -3.62 -11.51
C ARG A 84 21.97 -3.85 -10.87
N LYS A 85 22.89 -2.92 -11.06
CA LYS A 85 24.27 -3.02 -10.52
C LYS A 85 24.30 -3.08 -9.00
N LYS A 86 23.36 -2.37 -8.33
CA LYS A 86 23.35 -2.32 -6.85
C LYS A 86 22.53 -3.43 -6.21
N PHE A 87 21.43 -3.87 -6.82
CA PHE A 87 20.45 -4.75 -6.20
C PHE A 87 20.14 -6.02 -6.98
N GLY A 88 20.64 -6.13 -8.22
CA GLY A 88 20.49 -7.29 -9.09
C GLY A 88 19.21 -7.25 -9.94
N ASP A 89 19.11 -8.23 -10.86
CA ASP A 89 18.03 -8.30 -11.85
C ASP A 89 16.65 -8.54 -11.22
N GLU A 90 16.58 -9.30 -10.13
CA GLU A 90 15.34 -9.61 -9.46
C GLU A 90 14.65 -8.34 -8.89
N ILE A 91 15.41 -7.45 -8.25
CA ILE A 91 14.89 -6.17 -7.76
C ILE A 91 14.48 -5.28 -8.91
N LEU A 92 15.30 -5.17 -9.95
CA LEU A 92 14.97 -4.40 -11.14
C LEU A 92 13.66 -4.88 -11.75
N TYR A 93 13.50 -6.19 -11.93
CA TYR A 93 12.29 -6.79 -12.49
C TYR A 93 11.04 -6.45 -11.66
N LEU A 94 11.11 -6.56 -10.33
CA LEU A 94 9.99 -6.22 -9.45
C LEU A 94 9.63 -4.73 -9.54
N VAL A 95 10.62 -3.84 -9.51
CA VAL A 95 10.41 -2.39 -9.59
C VAL A 95 9.82 -2.00 -10.94
N GLN A 96 10.35 -2.52 -12.06
CA GLN A 96 9.79 -2.28 -13.39
C GLN A 96 8.35 -2.76 -13.51
N GLY A 97 8.04 -3.93 -12.93
CA GLY A 97 6.68 -4.46 -12.90
C GLY A 97 5.71 -3.53 -12.16
N VAL A 98 6.11 -2.97 -11.02
CA VAL A 98 5.29 -2.03 -10.24
C VAL A 98 5.08 -0.73 -11.01
N THR A 99 6.12 -0.16 -11.62
CA THR A 99 6.05 1.03 -12.49
C THR A 99 5.09 0.80 -13.66
N GLY A 100 5.21 -0.35 -14.35
CA GLY A 100 4.33 -0.72 -15.45
C GLY A 100 2.85 -0.81 -15.05
N LEU A 101 2.55 -1.26 -13.82
CA LEU A 101 1.20 -1.25 -13.27
C LEU A 101 0.70 0.17 -12.93
N GLY A 102 1.60 1.08 -12.53
CA GLY A 102 1.27 2.49 -12.25
C GLY A 102 0.72 3.24 -13.46
N MET A 103 1.12 2.85 -14.67
CA MET A 103 0.62 3.45 -15.93
C MET A 103 -0.82 3.04 -16.27
N LEU A 104 -1.40 2.04 -15.59
CA LEU A 104 -2.77 1.61 -15.78
C LEU A 104 -3.72 2.54 -15.02
N ARG A 105 -4.01 3.72 -15.60
CA ARG A 105 -4.96 4.69 -15.00
C ARG A 105 -6.39 4.22 -15.18
N TYR A 106 -7.18 4.32 -14.10
CA TYR A 106 -8.63 4.17 -14.18
C TYR A 106 -9.24 5.17 -15.17
N ARG A 107 -9.89 4.67 -16.22
CA ARG A 107 -10.54 5.49 -17.27
C ARG A 107 -12.05 5.21 -17.39
N GLY A 108 -12.71 4.84 -16.27
CA GLY A 108 -14.14 4.55 -16.22
C GLY A 108 -14.51 3.09 -16.54
N GLN A 109 -15.78 2.73 -16.29
CA GLN A 109 -16.28 1.34 -16.31
C GLN A 109 -16.00 0.57 -17.62
N LYS A 110 -16.05 1.20 -18.79
CA LYS A 110 -15.80 0.53 -20.09
C LYS A 110 -14.35 0.05 -20.26
N LYS A 111 -13.39 0.63 -19.53
CA LYS A 111 -11.96 0.24 -19.58
C LYS A 111 -11.55 -0.57 -18.35
N HIS A 112 -12.46 -0.83 -17.42
CA HIS A 112 -12.22 -1.60 -16.23
C HIS A 112 -11.78 -3.03 -16.55
N ALA A 113 -12.50 -3.73 -17.43
CA ALA A 113 -12.15 -5.08 -17.85
C ALA A 113 -10.77 -5.15 -18.54
N GLU A 114 -10.41 -4.14 -19.33
CA GLU A 114 -9.09 -4.07 -19.98
C GLU A 114 -7.97 -3.82 -18.97
N SER A 115 -8.20 -2.94 -17.99
CA SER A 115 -7.25 -2.68 -16.91
C SER A 115 -7.03 -3.93 -16.04
N LEU A 116 -8.10 -4.64 -15.67
CA LEU A 116 -8.00 -5.91 -14.96
C LEU A 116 -7.27 -6.98 -15.78
N ARG A 117 -7.56 -7.09 -17.09
CA ARG A 117 -6.87 -8.05 -17.97
C ARG A 117 -5.37 -7.76 -18.05
N LYS A 118 -4.96 -6.51 -18.22
CA LYS A 118 -3.54 -6.11 -18.22
C LYS A 118 -2.88 -6.40 -16.87
N LEU A 119 -3.58 -6.12 -15.76
CA LEU A 119 -3.17 -6.50 -14.42
C LEU A 119 -2.89 -8.01 -14.34
N PHE A 120 -3.82 -8.84 -14.79
CA PHE A 120 -3.65 -10.29 -14.76
C PHE A 120 -2.50 -10.77 -15.66
N VAL A 121 -2.27 -10.16 -16.82
CA VAL A 121 -1.16 -10.52 -17.70
C VAL A 121 0.19 -10.23 -17.05
N VAL A 122 0.35 -9.06 -16.44
CA VAL A 122 1.61 -8.71 -15.73
C VAL A 122 1.81 -9.59 -14.49
N THR A 123 0.76 -9.90 -13.76
CA THR A 123 0.82 -10.68 -12.52
C THR A 123 0.89 -12.20 -12.75
N SER A 124 0.55 -12.69 -13.93
CA SER A 124 0.79 -14.09 -14.30
C SER A 124 2.28 -14.45 -14.30
N GLN A 125 3.16 -13.46 -14.38
CA GLN A 125 4.61 -13.65 -14.34
C GLN A 125 5.16 -13.64 -12.91
N ASP A 126 4.71 -12.71 -12.04
CA ASP A 126 5.14 -12.66 -10.64
C ASP A 126 4.10 -11.94 -9.76
N ILE A 127 3.48 -12.69 -8.87
CA ILE A 127 2.45 -12.17 -7.94
C ILE A 127 2.99 -11.10 -6.97
N ARG A 128 4.30 -11.10 -6.71
CA ARG A 128 4.93 -10.13 -5.80
C ARG A 128 4.77 -8.70 -6.28
N ILE A 129 4.76 -8.47 -7.59
CA ILE A 129 4.53 -7.15 -8.20
C ILE A 129 3.18 -6.59 -7.75
N LEU A 130 2.15 -7.44 -7.76
CA LEU A 130 0.80 -7.05 -7.36
C LEU A 130 0.71 -6.78 -5.86
N ILE A 131 1.37 -7.61 -5.05
CA ILE A 131 1.39 -7.43 -3.59
C ILE A 131 2.11 -6.13 -3.21
N ILE A 132 3.22 -5.77 -3.88
CA ILE A 132 3.89 -4.48 -3.69
C ILE A 132 2.95 -3.33 -4.06
N LYS A 133 2.24 -3.43 -5.19
CA LYS A 133 1.30 -2.39 -5.63
C LYS A 133 0.09 -2.24 -4.70
N LEU A 134 -0.38 -3.33 -4.11
CA LEU A 134 -1.43 -3.30 -3.08
C LEU A 134 -0.94 -2.61 -1.79
N ALA A 135 0.30 -2.88 -1.37
CA ALA A 135 0.89 -2.23 -0.20
C ALA A 135 1.11 -0.72 -0.42
N ASP A 136 1.60 -0.33 -1.61
CA ASP A 136 1.68 1.07 -2.04
C ASP A 136 0.30 1.74 -2.01
N ARG A 137 -0.71 1.12 -2.62
CA ARG A 137 -2.09 1.61 -2.65
C ARG A 137 -2.65 1.79 -1.24
N LEU A 138 -2.44 0.82 -0.37
CA LEU A 138 -2.92 0.89 1.01
C LEU A 138 -2.33 2.09 1.76
N HIS A 139 -1.01 2.33 1.65
CA HIS A 139 -0.42 3.50 2.27
C HIS A 139 -0.90 4.82 1.62
N ASN A 140 -1.08 4.85 0.30
CA ASN A 140 -1.66 6.00 -0.40
C ASN A 140 -3.08 6.31 0.08
N MET A 141 -3.89 5.30 0.39
CA MET A 141 -5.23 5.47 0.95
C MET A 141 -5.20 5.97 2.40
N ARG A 142 -4.26 5.52 3.23
CA ARG A 142 -4.07 6.02 4.61
C ARG A 142 -3.71 7.50 4.67
N THR A 143 -3.14 8.05 3.60
CA THR A 143 -2.74 9.45 3.49
C THR A 143 -3.58 10.27 2.51
N LEU A 144 -4.72 9.73 2.07
CA LEU A 144 -5.55 10.31 1.01
C LEU A 144 -6.14 11.68 1.37
N GLN A 145 -6.35 11.96 2.66
CA GLN A 145 -6.88 13.24 3.15
C GLN A 145 -6.02 14.46 2.78
N TYR A 146 -4.75 14.27 2.50
CA TYR A 146 -3.84 15.36 2.10
C TYR A 146 -3.90 15.70 0.61
N ASN A 147 -4.62 14.93 -0.19
CA ASN A 147 -4.81 15.17 -1.61
C ASN A 147 -5.98 16.14 -1.85
N ASN A 148 -6.04 16.77 -3.04
CA ASN A 148 -7.19 17.56 -3.43
C ASN A 148 -8.44 16.66 -3.62
N LYS A 149 -9.65 17.26 -3.54
CA LYS A 149 -10.93 16.54 -3.54
C LYS A 149 -11.16 15.69 -4.79
N GLU A 150 -10.71 16.16 -5.95
CA GLU A 150 -10.85 15.42 -7.20
C GLU A 150 -9.99 14.14 -7.20
N SER A 151 -8.73 14.27 -6.79
CA SER A 151 -7.81 13.13 -6.61
C SER A 151 -8.30 12.17 -5.52
N GLN A 152 -8.86 12.68 -4.42
CA GLN A 152 -9.44 11.85 -3.37
C GLN A 152 -10.54 10.95 -3.94
N LYS A 153 -11.52 11.52 -4.62
CA LYS A 153 -12.65 10.77 -5.19
C LYS A 153 -12.18 9.75 -6.23
N ARG A 154 -11.30 10.16 -7.15
CA ARG A 154 -10.76 9.28 -8.20
C ARG A 154 -10.00 8.10 -7.60
N ASN A 155 -9.06 8.36 -6.69
CA ASN A 155 -8.23 7.31 -6.09
C ASN A 155 -9.06 6.37 -5.21
N ALA A 156 -10.05 6.88 -4.48
CA ALA A 156 -10.96 6.07 -3.69
C ALA A 156 -11.83 5.15 -4.56
N LEU A 157 -12.38 5.66 -5.67
CA LEU A 157 -13.17 4.88 -6.61
C LEU A 157 -12.33 3.78 -7.26
N GLU A 158 -11.13 4.11 -7.74
CA GLU A 158 -10.18 3.14 -8.28
C GLU A 158 -9.82 2.05 -7.26
N THR A 159 -9.66 2.44 -5.99
CA THR A 159 -9.37 1.51 -4.91
C THR A 159 -10.49 0.51 -4.70
N LEU A 160 -11.76 0.95 -4.66
CA LEU A 160 -12.91 0.07 -4.50
C LEU A 160 -13.12 -0.86 -5.70
N GLU A 161 -13.00 -0.31 -6.91
CA GLU A 161 -13.34 -1.05 -8.13
C GLU A 161 -12.23 -1.98 -8.59
N ILE A 162 -10.96 -1.69 -8.29
CA ILE A 162 -9.82 -2.48 -8.76
C ILE A 162 -9.09 -3.14 -7.60
N TYR A 163 -8.48 -2.35 -6.71
CA TYR A 163 -7.51 -2.88 -5.75
C TYR A 163 -8.15 -3.74 -4.66
N ALA A 164 -9.32 -3.36 -4.15
CA ALA A 164 -10.07 -4.17 -3.20
C ALA A 164 -10.51 -5.51 -3.80
N GLN A 165 -10.92 -5.51 -5.09
CA GLN A 165 -11.30 -6.74 -5.80
C GLN A 165 -10.09 -7.66 -6.05
N ILE A 166 -8.92 -7.09 -6.29
CA ILE A 166 -7.69 -7.86 -6.42
C ILE A 166 -7.31 -8.48 -5.09
N ALA A 167 -7.31 -7.70 -4.00
CA ALA A 167 -7.03 -8.20 -2.66
C ALA A 167 -7.98 -9.35 -2.27
N ASP A 168 -9.26 -9.25 -2.63
CA ASP A 168 -10.27 -10.30 -2.43
C ASP A 168 -9.89 -11.60 -3.15
N ARG A 169 -9.55 -11.51 -4.43
CA ARG A 169 -9.16 -12.69 -5.25
C ARG A 169 -7.87 -13.34 -4.79
N LEU A 170 -6.99 -12.58 -4.15
CA LEU A 170 -5.75 -13.09 -3.55
C LEU A 170 -5.98 -13.65 -2.13
N GLY A 171 -7.22 -13.66 -1.63
CA GLY A 171 -7.52 -14.11 -0.28
C GLY A 171 -7.02 -13.15 0.82
N MET A 172 -6.63 -11.90 0.47
CA MET A 172 -6.11 -10.90 1.39
C MET A 172 -7.26 -10.10 2.07
N GLY A 173 -8.15 -10.82 2.77
CA GLY A 173 -9.40 -10.26 3.30
C GLY A 173 -9.21 -9.06 4.23
N GLN A 174 -8.17 -9.06 5.06
CA GLN A 174 -7.86 -7.92 5.94
C GLN A 174 -7.48 -6.67 5.14
N MET A 175 -6.62 -6.82 4.13
CA MET A 175 -6.21 -5.71 3.25
C MET A 175 -7.40 -5.19 2.44
N LYS A 176 -8.25 -6.09 1.90
CA LYS A 176 -9.50 -5.73 1.23
C LYS A 176 -10.36 -4.85 2.14
N GLY A 177 -10.66 -5.33 3.35
CA GLY A 177 -11.50 -4.59 4.30
C GLY A 177 -10.94 -3.21 4.63
N GLU A 178 -9.63 -3.09 4.84
CA GLU A 178 -8.99 -1.81 5.12
C GLU A 178 -9.05 -0.85 3.90
N LEU A 179 -8.81 -1.36 2.69
CA LEU A 179 -8.94 -0.57 1.46
C LEU A 179 -10.38 -0.06 1.25
N GLU A 180 -11.37 -0.91 1.49
CA GLU A 180 -12.80 -0.54 1.41
C GLU A 180 -13.16 0.51 2.46
N ASP A 181 -12.77 0.31 3.72
CA ASP A 181 -13.05 1.25 4.82
C ASP A 181 -12.42 2.63 4.58
N LEU A 182 -11.19 2.68 4.05
CA LEU A 182 -10.51 3.93 3.72
C LEU A 182 -11.12 4.65 2.51
N ALA A 183 -11.65 3.92 1.53
CA ALA A 183 -12.22 4.48 0.32
C ALA A 183 -13.69 4.93 0.50
N PHE A 184 -14.45 4.23 1.34
CA PHE A 184 -15.89 4.44 1.53
C PHE A 184 -16.29 5.88 1.85
N PRO A 185 -15.59 6.63 2.74
CA PRO A 185 -15.93 8.03 3.06
C PRO A 185 -15.87 8.97 1.86
N TYR A 186 -15.02 8.69 0.88
CA TYR A 186 -14.79 9.54 -0.29
C TYR A 186 -15.72 9.23 -1.45
N VAL A 187 -16.15 7.97 -1.57
CA VAL A 187 -17.04 7.53 -2.65
C VAL A 187 -18.50 7.67 -2.28
N TYR A 188 -18.84 7.35 -1.03
CA TYR A 188 -20.22 7.36 -0.52
C TYR A 188 -20.37 8.16 0.79
N PRO A 189 -20.09 9.49 0.78
CA PRO A 189 -20.00 10.29 2.00
C PRO A 189 -21.29 10.28 2.84
N ASP A 190 -22.46 10.36 2.19
CA ASP A 190 -23.74 10.37 2.90
C ASP A 190 -24.02 9.05 3.61
N LYS A 191 -23.80 7.92 2.92
CA LYS A 191 -23.95 6.58 3.49
C LYS A 191 -22.92 6.34 4.61
N TYR A 192 -21.71 6.84 4.46
CA TYR A 192 -20.71 6.77 5.51
C TYR A 192 -21.15 7.47 6.79
N GLN A 193 -21.75 8.67 6.68
CA GLN A 193 -22.28 9.40 7.83
C GLN A 193 -23.45 8.65 8.50
N GLU A 194 -24.31 8.03 7.73
CA GLU A 194 -25.40 7.19 8.24
C GLU A 194 -24.88 6.00 9.03
N VAL A 195 -23.97 5.21 8.44
CA VAL A 195 -23.34 4.05 9.08
C VAL A 195 -22.60 4.47 10.35
N ARG A 196 -21.89 5.60 10.32
CA ARG A 196 -21.19 6.14 11.48
C ARG A 196 -22.14 6.48 12.64
N LYS A 197 -23.32 7.06 12.34
CA LYS A 197 -24.36 7.34 13.34
C LYS A 197 -24.88 6.05 13.98
N LEU A 198 -25.21 5.05 13.16
CA LEU A 198 -25.71 3.75 13.62
C LEU A 198 -24.68 3.03 14.50
N ARG A 199 -23.39 3.02 14.08
CA ARG A 199 -22.30 2.43 14.87
C ARG A 199 -22.17 3.10 16.25
N LYS A 200 -22.27 4.44 16.29
CA LYS A 200 -22.20 5.20 17.56
C LYS A 200 -23.38 4.88 18.49
N GLN A 201 -24.58 4.70 17.94
CA GLN A 201 -25.77 4.33 18.70
C GLN A 201 -25.63 2.92 19.29
N ARG A 202 -25.29 1.92 18.45
CA ARG A 202 -25.06 0.54 18.89
C ARG A 202 -23.94 0.42 19.92
N GLY A 203 -22.84 1.14 19.75
CA GLY A 203 -21.75 1.17 20.75
C GLY A 203 -22.21 1.67 22.12
N LYS A 204 -23.07 2.68 22.18
CA LYS A 204 -23.67 3.18 23.43
C LYS A 204 -24.60 2.14 24.08
N GLU A 205 -25.39 1.43 23.28
CA GLU A 205 -26.29 0.37 23.78
C GLU A 205 -25.51 -0.82 24.32
N THR A 206 -24.47 -1.25 23.59
CA THR A 206 -23.58 -2.35 24.02
C THR A 206 -22.89 -2.00 25.33
N LEU A 207 -22.36 -0.78 25.47
CA LEU A 207 -21.73 -0.33 26.71
C LEU A 207 -22.70 -0.32 27.89
N LYS A 208 -23.95 0.15 27.68
CA LYS A 208 -24.99 0.10 28.70
C LYS A 208 -25.35 -1.33 29.14
N ARG A 209 -25.35 -2.28 28.20
CA ARG A 209 -25.57 -3.71 28.52
C ARG A 209 -24.43 -4.31 29.32
N LEU A 210 -23.18 -4.04 28.93
CA LEU A 210 -21.99 -4.50 29.68
C LEU A 210 -21.97 -3.98 31.11
N VAL A 211 -22.25 -2.69 31.33
CA VAL A 211 -22.33 -2.08 32.67
C VAL A 211 -23.44 -2.70 33.51
N LYS A 212 -24.57 -3.13 32.90
CA LYS A 212 -25.64 -3.83 33.63
C LYS A 212 -25.21 -5.24 34.08
N ILE A 213 -24.49 -5.97 33.20
CA ILE A 213 -23.99 -7.31 33.52
C ILE A 213 -22.96 -7.24 34.66
N ASP A 214 -22.02 -6.30 34.58
CA ASP A 214 -20.99 -6.08 35.62
C ASP A 214 -21.56 -5.74 37.02
N LYS A 215 -22.72 -5.07 37.06
CA LYS A 215 -23.43 -4.77 38.31
C LYS A 215 -24.30 -5.92 38.83
N SER A 216 -24.47 -6.97 38.04
CA SER A 216 -25.30 -8.14 38.43
C SER A 216 -24.46 -9.36 38.82
N LEU A 217 -23.16 -9.25 38.73
CA LEU A 217 -22.15 -10.19 39.30
C LEU A 217 -21.64 -9.71 40.63
#